data_72e9b9d5faaba168ce30cf234dccc910
#
_entry.id   72e9b9d5faaba168ce30cf234dccc910
#
_cell.length_a   1.000
_cell.length_b   1.000
_cell.length_c   1.000
_cell.angle_alpha   90.00
_cell.angle_beta   90.00
_cell.angle_gamma   90.00
#
_symmetry.space_group_name_H-M   'P 1'
#
loop_
_entity.id
_entity.type
_entity.pdbx_description
1 polymer ?
#
loop_
_entity_poly.entity_id
_entity_poly.type
_entity_poly.pdbx_seq_one_letter_code
_entity_poly.pdbx_strand_id
1 'polypeptide(L)'
;MKTSYLIKDFKKTVSQRFPEKSERLNSELFKRLNALRKENAGASKEKLRHLESQILPGIATYETLKSVMSKDEALKTIHGYVEKRARKMRKLLLALMHIPGLYRKVPGIFANQTRKMFGETAGFSAHEIKTDSKTWRIDMVKCPYHDICVQYGCPELCHCFCDSDDICYNNLHQKLYWHRTKTLGRGDNLCDFCLKIKE
;
A
#
# COMPACT_ATOMS: atom_id res chain seq x y z
N MET A 1 9.86 -12.51 11.87
CA MET A 1 9.12 -11.56 11.00
C MET A 1 9.71 -11.57 9.60
N LYS A 2 8.89 -11.68 8.54
CA LYS A 2 9.42 -11.60 7.17
C LYS A 2 9.85 -10.15 6.88
N THR A 3 11.06 -9.98 6.34
CA THR A 3 11.57 -8.65 5.94
C THR A 3 10.68 -8.03 4.87
N SER A 4 10.24 -6.78 5.06
CA SER A 4 9.44 -6.04 4.06
C SER A 4 10.15 -6.00 2.70
N TYR A 5 9.37 -6.08 1.63
CA TYR A 5 9.90 -5.96 0.26
C TYR A 5 10.58 -4.59 0.02
N LEU A 6 10.10 -3.54 0.66
CA LEU A 6 10.69 -2.20 0.60
C LEU A 6 12.14 -2.20 1.10
N ILE A 7 12.41 -2.87 2.22
CA ILE A 7 13.77 -3.02 2.75
C ILE A 7 14.65 -3.84 1.82
N LYS A 8 14.12 -4.91 1.21
CA LYS A 8 14.87 -5.74 0.26
C LYS A 8 15.27 -4.96 -0.99
N ASP A 9 14.31 -4.24 -1.58
CA ASP A 9 14.56 -3.45 -2.78
C ASP A 9 15.45 -2.24 -2.45
N PHE A 10 15.31 -1.60 -1.27
CA PHE A 10 16.24 -0.58 -0.78
C PHE A 10 17.69 -1.09 -0.72
N LYS A 11 17.92 -2.23 -0.03
CA LYS A 11 19.27 -2.82 0.08
C LYS A 11 19.89 -3.04 -1.28
N LYS A 12 19.12 -3.55 -2.24
CA LYS A 12 19.58 -3.73 -3.62
C LYS A 12 19.94 -2.41 -4.28
N THR A 13 19.10 -1.38 -4.12
CA THR A 13 19.32 -0.07 -4.72
C THR A 13 20.58 0.59 -4.15
N VAL A 14 20.76 0.59 -2.82
CA VAL A 14 21.93 1.24 -2.23
C VAL A 14 23.22 0.52 -2.52
N SER A 15 23.23 -0.82 -2.59
CA SER A 15 24.41 -1.58 -2.99
C SER A 15 24.81 -1.34 -4.46
N GLN A 16 23.85 -1.06 -5.33
CA GLN A 16 24.10 -0.80 -6.76
C GLN A 16 24.44 0.66 -7.06
N ARG A 17 23.73 1.61 -6.46
CA ARG A 17 23.89 3.04 -6.77
C ARG A 17 24.85 3.77 -5.85
N PHE A 18 25.06 3.29 -4.63
CA PHE A 18 25.87 3.92 -3.60
C PHE A 18 26.73 2.89 -2.85
N PRO A 19 27.58 2.10 -3.54
CA PRO A 19 28.28 0.98 -2.94
C PRO A 19 29.11 1.39 -1.71
N GLU A 20 29.84 2.51 -1.80
CA GLU A 20 30.68 3.03 -0.70
C GLU A 20 29.88 3.53 0.51
N LYS A 21 28.60 3.88 0.34
CA LYS A 21 27.70 4.35 1.40
C LYS A 21 26.71 3.28 1.85
N SER A 22 26.72 2.10 1.23
CA SER A 22 25.68 1.07 1.39
C SER A 22 25.55 0.61 2.84
N GLU A 23 26.65 0.35 3.52
CA GLU A 23 26.65 -0.11 4.91
C GLU A 23 26.07 0.96 5.85
N ARG A 24 26.53 2.21 5.71
CA ARG A 24 26.01 3.35 6.47
C ARG A 24 24.52 3.54 6.26
N LEU A 25 24.05 3.55 4.99
CA LEU A 25 22.63 3.73 4.67
C LEU A 25 21.75 2.60 5.21
N ASN A 26 22.24 1.36 5.18
CA ASN A 26 21.54 0.24 5.81
C ASN A 26 21.43 0.43 7.33
N SER A 27 22.49 0.86 7.99
CA SER A 27 22.49 1.14 9.44
C SER A 27 21.50 2.26 9.79
N GLU A 28 21.51 3.36 9.04
CA GLU A 28 20.58 4.50 9.21
C GLU A 28 19.11 4.06 9.03
N LEU A 29 18.81 3.27 7.98
CA LEU A 29 17.49 2.71 7.76
C LEU A 29 16.99 1.92 8.97
N PHE A 30 17.81 0.99 9.49
CA PHE A 30 17.38 0.15 10.60
C PHE A 30 17.27 0.93 11.91
N LYS A 31 18.16 1.90 12.15
CA LYS A 31 18.05 2.80 13.29
C LYS A 31 16.73 3.56 13.26
N ARG A 32 16.39 4.15 12.11
CA ARG A 32 15.12 4.89 11.93
C ARG A 32 13.90 3.98 12.05
N LEU A 33 13.93 2.83 11.40
CA LEU A 33 12.83 1.85 11.48
C LEU A 33 12.56 1.40 12.92
N ASN A 34 13.61 1.17 13.69
CA ASN A 34 13.47 0.79 15.10
C ASN A 34 12.91 1.93 15.96
N ALA A 35 13.26 3.19 15.68
CA ALA A 35 12.65 4.35 16.32
C ALA A 35 11.15 4.42 16.02
N LEU A 36 10.77 4.35 14.75
CA LEU A 36 9.37 4.34 14.30
C LEU A 36 8.55 3.22 14.95
N ARG A 37 9.14 2.04 15.10
CA ARG A 37 8.50 0.91 15.80
C ARG A 37 8.22 1.20 17.26
N LYS A 38 9.18 1.78 17.97
CA LYS A 38 9.02 2.15 19.38
C LYS A 38 7.92 3.20 19.55
N GLU A 39 7.90 4.21 18.69
CA GLU A 39 6.91 5.28 18.68
C GLU A 39 5.48 4.75 18.42
N ASN A 40 5.33 3.63 17.73
CA ASN A 40 4.05 3.02 17.37
C ASN A 40 3.73 1.73 18.15
N ALA A 41 4.51 1.37 19.17
CA ALA A 41 4.37 0.09 19.89
C ALA A 41 3.01 -0.10 20.58
N GLY A 42 2.32 1.00 20.93
CA GLY A 42 0.98 0.99 21.53
C GLY A 42 -0.19 0.78 20.56
N ALA A 43 0.09 0.64 19.25
CA ALA A 43 -0.97 0.40 18.27
C ALA A 43 -1.56 -1.02 18.40
N SER A 44 -2.84 -1.17 18.02
CA SER A 44 -3.50 -2.47 17.97
C SER A 44 -2.75 -3.47 17.08
N LYS A 45 -2.95 -4.76 17.32
CA LYS A 45 -2.34 -5.85 16.51
C LYS A 45 -2.71 -5.73 15.02
N GLU A 46 -3.94 -5.34 14.74
CA GLU A 46 -4.47 -5.12 13.39
C GLU A 46 -3.75 -3.96 12.71
N LYS A 47 -3.60 -2.82 13.39
CA LYS A 47 -2.88 -1.65 12.88
C LYS A 47 -1.38 -1.95 12.70
N LEU A 48 -0.76 -2.66 13.64
CA LEU A 48 0.65 -3.06 13.56
C LEU A 48 0.95 -3.90 12.31
N ARG A 49 0.02 -4.72 11.82
CA ARG A 49 0.21 -5.46 10.55
C ARG A 49 0.45 -4.53 9.37
N HIS A 50 -0.30 -3.44 9.25
CA HIS A 50 -0.13 -2.45 8.19
C HIS A 50 1.14 -1.63 8.41
N LEU A 51 1.37 -1.18 9.64
CA LEU A 51 2.55 -0.42 10.02
C LEU A 51 3.84 -1.19 9.66
N GLU A 52 3.98 -2.40 10.14
CA GLU A 52 5.19 -3.21 10.00
C GLU A 52 5.41 -3.77 8.58
N SER A 53 4.32 -4.03 7.85
CA SER A 53 4.44 -4.60 6.50
C SER A 53 4.89 -3.59 5.46
N GLN A 54 4.41 -2.34 5.55
CA GLN A 54 4.59 -1.34 4.49
C GLN A 54 4.86 0.08 5.01
N ILE A 55 4.06 0.60 5.97
CA ILE A 55 4.06 2.03 6.30
C ILE A 55 5.41 2.44 6.92
N LEU A 56 5.80 1.86 8.05
CA LEU A 56 7.06 2.20 8.72
C LEU A 56 8.29 1.86 7.89
N PRO A 57 8.38 0.69 7.21
CA PRO A 57 9.44 0.44 6.25
C PRO A 57 9.50 1.45 5.11
N GLY A 58 8.35 1.92 4.63
CA GLY A 58 8.27 2.94 3.58
C GLY A 58 8.82 4.27 4.04
N ILE A 59 8.40 4.75 5.21
CA ILE A 59 8.87 6.01 5.80
C ILE A 59 10.39 5.95 6.05
N ALA A 60 10.88 4.90 6.73
CA ALA A 60 12.30 4.74 6.98
C ALA A 60 13.13 4.70 5.70
N THR A 61 12.65 3.99 4.68
CA THR A 61 13.30 3.92 3.36
C THR A 61 13.33 5.29 2.69
N TYR A 62 12.20 6.01 2.71
CA TYR A 62 12.08 7.33 2.10
C TYR A 62 13.00 8.35 2.75
N GLU A 63 12.98 8.44 4.07
CA GLU A 63 13.84 9.36 4.81
C GLU A 63 15.33 9.06 4.58
N THR A 64 15.71 7.78 4.55
CA THR A 64 17.10 7.38 4.29
C THR A 64 17.52 7.70 2.85
N LEU A 65 16.66 7.47 1.86
CA LEU A 65 16.99 7.81 0.46
C LEU A 65 17.15 9.32 0.27
N LYS A 66 16.36 10.16 0.94
CA LYS A 66 16.51 11.63 0.89
C LYS A 66 17.87 12.14 1.40
N SER A 67 18.61 11.34 2.14
CA SER A 67 19.98 11.74 2.56
C SER A 67 21.03 11.64 1.45
N VAL A 68 20.70 10.99 0.32
CA VAL A 68 21.63 10.72 -0.79
C VAL A 68 21.06 11.02 -2.17
N MET A 69 19.80 11.44 -2.26
CA MET A 69 19.15 11.83 -3.52
C MET A 69 18.07 12.89 -3.25
N SER A 70 17.58 13.53 -4.30
CA SER A 70 16.49 14.50 -4.18
C SER A 70 15.19 13.84 -3.69
N LYS A 71 14.28 14.66 -3.15
CA LYS A 71 12.95 14.22 -2.71
C LYS A 71 12.20 13.46 -3.81
N ASP A 72 12.22 13.99 -5.03
CA ASP A 72 11.52 13.44 -6.17
C ASP A 72 12.11 12.09 -6.64
N GLU A 73 13.43 11.98 -6.62
CA GLU A 73 14.12 10.71 -6.92
C GLU A 73 13.82 9.65 -5.86
N ALA A 74 13.77 10.02 -4.57
CA ALA A 74 13.43 9.11 -3.48
C ALA A 74 11.99 8.60 -3.63
N LEU A 75 11.02 9.49 -3.92
CA LEU A 75 9.63 9.12 -4.20
C LEU A 75 9.53 8.19 -5.41
N LYS A 76 10.15 8.57 -6.54
CA LYS A 76 10.17 7.74 -7.76
C LYS A 76 10.77 6.37 -7.51
N THR A 77 11.83 6.30 -6.68
CA THR A 77 12.48 5.05 -6.33
C THR A 77 11.53 4.14 -5.52
N ILE A 78 10.85 4.68 -4.51
CA ILE A 78 9.89 3.92 -3.70
C ILE A 78 8.67 3.53 -4.52
N HIS A 79 8.15 4.44 -5.34
CA HIS A 79 7.05 4.13 -6.26
C HIS A 79 7.43 2.92 -7.14
N GLY A 80 8.64 2.88 -7.67
CA GLY A 80 9.15 1.73 -8.44
C GLY A 80 9.18 0.41 -7.63
N TYR A 81 9.50 0.45 -6.34
CA TYR A 81 9.43 -0.75 -5.49
C TYR A 81 7.99 -1.24 -5.30
N VAL A 82 7.08 -0.32 -5.03
CA VAL A 82 5.64 -0.62 -4.85
C VAL A 82 5.03 -1.13 -6.16
N GLU A 83 5.30 -0.45 -7.27
CA GLU A 83 4.85 -0.85 -8.61
C GLU A 83 5.33 -2.26 -8.98
N LYS A 84 6.61 -2.56 -8.80
CA LYS A 84 7.18 -3.89 -9.04
C LYS A 84 6.44 -4.97 -8.24
N ARG A 85 6.13 -4.70 -6.98
CA ARG A 85 5.36 -5.58 -6.11
C ARG A 85 3.92 -5.74 -6.62
N ALA A 86 3.26 -4.64 -6.95
CA ALA A 86 1.90 -4.62 -7.47
C ALA A 86 1.79 -5.37 -8.80
N ARG A 87 2.71 -5.16 -9.74
CA ARG A 87 2.75 -5.90 -11.01
C ARG A 87 2.93 -7.41 -10.81
N LYS A 88 3.74 -7.82 -9.82
CA LYS A 88 3.88 -9.25 -9.47
C LYS A 88 2.57 -9.82 -8.95
N MET A 89 1.88 -9.09 -8.06
CA MET A 89 0.57 -9.49 -7.55
C MET A 89 -0.45 -9.55 -8.67
N ARG A 90 -0.50 -8.54 -9.55
CA ARG A 90 -1.38 -8.51 -10.71
C ARG A 90 -1.22 -9.76 -11.60
N LYS A 91 0.01 -10.19 -11.88
CA LYS A 91 0.24 -11.42 -12.68
C LYS A 91 -0.42 -12.64 -12.04
N LEU A 92 -0.32 -12.78 -10.71
CA LEU A 92 -0.99 -13.86 -9.98
C LEU A 92 -2.51 -13.73 -10.07
N LEU A 93 -3.05 -12.54 -9.86
CA LEU A 93 -4.50 -12.29 -9.95
C LEU A 93 -5.04 -12.57 -11.35
N LEU A 94 -4.33 -12.17 -12.40
CA LEU A 94 -4.71 -12.49 -13.79
C LEU A 94 -4.74 -13.99 -14.03
N ALA A 95 -3.74 -14.74 -13.55
CA ALA A 95 -3.73 -16.20 -13.66
C ALA A 95 -4.95 -16.83 -12.95
N LEU A 96 -5.31 -16.34 -11.77
CA LEU A 96 -6.51 -16.80 -11.05
C LEU A 96 -7.80 -16.49 -11.81
N MET A 97 -7.87 -15.38 -12.54
CA MET A 97 -9.07 -15.02 -13.32
C MET A 97 -9.36 -15.94 -14.50
N HIS A 98 -8.42 -16.82 -14.88
CA HIS A 98 -8.71 -17.89 -15.85
C HIS A 98 -9.57 -19.03 -15.27
N ILE A 99 -9.74 -19.11 -13.94
CA ILE A 99 -10.63 -20.08 -13.32
C ILE A 99 -12.09 -19.72 -13.66
N PRO A 100 -12.86 -20.62 -14.32
CA PRO A 100 -14.22 -20.32 -14.73
C PRO A 100 -15.11 -19.87 -13.58
N GLY A 101 -15.77 -18.74 -13.74
CA GLY A 101 -16.71 -18.21 -12.76
C GLY A 101 -16.08 -17.52 -11.53
N LEU A 102 -14.76 -17.56 -11.34
CA LEU A 102 -14.10 -16.93 -10.18
C LEU A 102 -14.36 -15.42 -10.11
N TYR A 103 -14.42 -14.73 -11.25
CA TYR A 103 -14.70 -13.29 -11.30
C TYR A 103 -16.02 -12.92 -10.58
N ARG A 104 -17.03 -13.83 -10.57
CA ARG A 104 -18.32 -13.61 -9.88
C ARG A 104 -18.18 -13.54 -8.36
N LYS A 105 -17.13 -14.15 -7.80
CA LYS A 105 -16.87 -14.15 -6.36
C LYS A 105 -16.04 -12.96 -5.89
N VAL A 106 -15.42 -12.20 -6.83
CA VAL A 106 -14.47 -11.14 -6.49
C VAL A 106 -15.10 -10.03 -5.64
N PRO A 107 -16.31 -9.50 -5.91
CA PRO A 107 -16.92 -8.49 -5.02
C PRO A 107 -17.08 -8.99 -3.58
N GLY A 108 -17.53 -10.21 -3.39
CA GLY A 108 -17.66 -10.83 -2.07
C GLY A 108 -16.32 -11.06 -1.38
N ILE A 109 -15.27 -11.41 -2.13
CA ILE A 109 -13.90 -11.54 -1.60
C ILE A 109 -13.42 -10.18 -1.10
N PHE A 110 -13.61 -9.10 -1.86
CA PHE A 110 -13.25 -7.75 -1.46
C PHE A 110 -13.99 -7.32 -0.20
N ALA A 111 -15.31 -7.53 -0.15
CA ALA A 111 -16.11 -7.24 1.03
C ALA A 111 -15.58 -7.94 2.30
N ASN A 112 -15.31 -9.24 2.19
CA ASN A 112 -14.77 -10.02 3.31
C ASN A 112 -13.37 -9.56 3.73
N GLN A 113 -12.49 -9.26 2.78
CA GLN A 113 -11.14 -8.76 3.09
C GLN A 113 -11.20 -7.37 3.72
N THR A 114 -12.06 -6.49 3.25
CA THR A 114 -12.27 -5.17 3.83
C THR A 114 -12.64 -5.28 5.30
N ARG A 115 -13.66 -6.08 5.63
CA ARG A 115 -14.10 -6.27 7.02
C ARG A 115 -13.01 -6.86 7.92
N LYS A 116 -12.17 -7.76 7.40
CA LYS A 116 -11.12 -8.44 8.17
C LYS A 116 -9.86 -7.60 8.37
N MET A 117 -9.49 -6.78 7.41
CA MET A 117 -8.17 -6.14 7.37
C MET A 117 -8.23 -4.61 7.46
N PHE A 118 -9.35 -4.00 7.08
CA PHE A 118 -9.48 -2.56 6.94
C PHE A 118 -10.58 -1.98 7.83
N GLY A 119 -10.74 -2.55 9.04
CA GLY A 119 -11.68 -2.08 10.06
C GLY A 119 -11.08 -1.03 10.99
N GLU A 120 -11.91 -0.52 11.92
CA GLU A 120 -11.54 0.53 12.88
C GLU A 120 -10.37 0.14 13.77
N THR A 121 -10.28 -1.13 14.19
CA THR A 121 -9.14 -1.62 14.99
C THR A 121 -7.82 -1.55 14.22
N ALA A 122 -7.85 -1.58 12.90
CA ALA A 122 -6.68 -1.37 12.05
C ALA A 122 -6.42 0.11 11.72
N GLY A 123 -7.28 1.02 12.23
CA GLY A 123 -7.17 2.46 12.02
C GLY A 123 -7.86 2.98 10.76
N PHE A 124 -8.67 2.15 10.10
CA PHE A 124 -9.46 2.58 8.95
C PHE A 124 -10.89 2.95 9.37
N SER A 125 -11.53 3.82 8.61
CA SER A 125 -12.97 4.07 8.68
C SER A 125 -13.51 4.18 7.27
N ALA A 126 -14.60 3.46 6.99
CA ALA A 126 -15.22 3.43 5.68
C ALA A 126 -16.75 3.39 5.81
N HIS A 127 -17.42 4.08 4.89
CA HIS A 127 -18.85 3.98 4.68
C HIS A 127 -19.12 2.93 3.60
N GLU A 128 -19.89 1.91 3.92
CA GLU A 128 -20.35 0.93 2.93
C GLU A 128 -21.49 1.55 2.12
N ILE A 129 -21.23 1.83 0.84
CA ILE A 129 -22.19 2.45 -0.06
C ILE A 129 -23.07 1.39 -0.71
N LYS A 130 -22.47 0.31 -1.18
CA LYS A 130 -23.18 -0.84 -1.75
C LYS A 130 -22.28 -2.08 -1.71
N THR A 131 -22.76 -3.13 -1.05
CA THR A 131 -22.10 -4.43 -1.04
C THR A 131 -23.11 -5.55 -1.21
N ASP A 132 -23.06 -6.17 -2.38
CA ASP A 132 -23.91 -7.31 -2.74
C ASP A 132 -23.10 -8.36 -3.53
N SER A 133 -23.76 -9.35 -4.14
CA SER A 133 -23.11 -10.40 -4.91
C SER A 133 -22.41 -9.90 -6.18
N LYS A 134 -22.77 -8.72 -6.69
CA LYS A 134 -22.22 -8.13 -7.92
C LYS A 134 -21.35 -6.90 -7.70
N THR A 135 -21.46 -6.26 -6.53
CA THR A 135 -20.85 -4.95 -6.26
C THR A 135 -20.21 -4.91 -4.88
N TRP A 136 -19.02 -4.37 -4.82
CA TRP A 136 -18.35 -3.88 -3.62
C TRP A 136 -18.03 -2.41 -3.85
N ARG A 137 -18.67 -1.52 -3.07
CA ARG A 137 -18.51 -0.07 -3.16
C ARG A 137 -18.41 0.50 -1.75
N ILE A 138 -17.27 1.13 -1.43
CA ILE A 138 -17.02 1.79 -0.15
C ILE A 138 -16.40 3.15 -0.36
N ASP A 139 -16.64 4.06 0.56
CA ASP A 139 -15.94 5.34 0.67
C ASP A 139 -15.08 5.29 1.94
N MET A 140 -13.77 5.17 1.77
CA MET A 140 -12.79 5.14 2.86
C MET A 140 -12.48 6.58 3.26
N VAL A 141 -12.88 6.98 4.47
CA VAL A 141 -12.72 8.35 4.98
C VAL A 141 -11.54 8.48 5.94
N LYS A 142 -10.98 7.37 6.42
CA LYS A 142 -9.77 7.34 7.25
C LYS A 142 -8.88 6.17 6.86
N CYS A 143 -7.57 6.43 6.74
CA CYS A 143 -6.60 5.45 6.30
C CYS A 143 -5.27 5.62 7.05
N PRO A 144 -4.77 4.61 7.78
CA PRO A 144 -3.52 4.72 8.51
C PRO A 144 -2.30 4.94 7.61
N TYR A 145 -2.35 4.57 6.33
CA TYR A 145 -1.29 4.91 5.37
C TYR A 145 -1.18 6.42 5.18
N HIS A 146 -2.31 7.11 5.05
CA HIS A 146 -2.36 8.56 4.96
C HIS A 146 -1.99 9.22 6.29
N ASP A 147 -2.66 8.85 7.38
CA ASP A 147 -2.53 9.50 8.67
C ASP A 147 -1.09 9.42 9.21
N ILE A 148 -0.45 8.26 9.06
CA ILE A 148 0.93 8.05 9.51
C ILE A 148 1.94 8.76 8.61
N CYS A 149 1.74 8.79 7.29
CA CYS A 149 2.58 9.60 6.41
C CYS A 149 2.50 11.09 6.75
N VAL A 150 1.29 11.61 7.04
CA VAL A 150 1.10 13.00 7.50
C VAL A 150 1.79 13.23 8.85
N GLN A 151 1.60 12.34 9.82
CA GLN A 151 2.21 12.40 11.14
C GLN A 151 3.74 12.52 11.08
N TYR A 152 4.38 11.82 10.14
CA TYR A 152 5.83 11.83 9.94
C TYR A 152 6.31 12.82 8.87
N GLY A 153 5.48 13.77 8.46
CA GLY A 153 5.85 14.86 7.55
C GLY A 153 6.23 14.41 6.14
N CYS A 154 5.64 13.30 5.68
CA CYS A 154 5.85 12.77 4.34
C CYS A 154 4.51 12.37 3.64
N PRO A 155 3.48 13.26 3.61
CA PRO A 155 2.17 12.93 3.05
C PRO A 155 2.26 12.49 1.59
N GLU A 156 3.20 13.03 0.83
CA GLU A 156 3.48 12.67 -0.56
C GLU A 156 3.86 11.18 -0.75
N LEU A 157 4.37 10.52 0.28
CA LEU A 157 4.68 9.09 0.20
C LEU A 157 3.42 8.22 0.11
N CYS A 158 2.30 8.70 0.64
CA CYS A 158 1.05 7.93 0.71
C CYS A 158 0.56 7.46 -0.66
N HIS A 159 0.62 8.34 -1.69
CA HIS A 159 0.13 7.98 -3.03
C HIS A 159 0.90 6.81 -3.65
N CYS A 160 2.17 6.60 -3.29
CA CYS A 160 2.93 5.44 -3.78
C CYS A 160 2.26 4.12 -3.37
N PHE A 161 1.69 4.06 -2.16
CA PHE A 161 0.94 2.88 -1.71
C PHE A 161 -0.43 2.79 -2.37
N CYS A 162 -1.13 3.92 -2.52
CA CYS A 162 -2.45 3.97 -3.15
C CYS A 162 -2.40 3.47 -4.60
N ASP A 163 -1.41 3.85 -5.39
CA ASP A 163 -1.28 3.47 -6.79
C ASP A 163 -1.17 1.95 -6.99
N SER A 164 -0.75 1.22 -5.95
CA SER A 164 -0.69 -0.25 -5.99
C SER A 164 -2.04 -0.91 -6.26
N ASP A 165 -3.13 -0.32 -5.77
CA ASP A 165 -4.48 -0.88 -5.94
C ASP A 165 -4.91 -0.80 -7.39
N ASP A 166 -4.71 0.35 -8.04
CA ASP A 166 -5.06 0.55 -9.44
C ASP A 166 -4.22 -0.35 -10.35
N ILE A 167 -2.93 -0.50 -10.03
CA ILE A 167 -2.06 -1.42 -10.75
C ILE A 167 -2.52 -2.87 -10.58
N CYS A 168 -2.93 -3.26 -9.38
CA CYS A 168 -3.37 -4.64 -9.11
C CYS A 168 -4.71 -4.98 -9.73
N TYR A 169 -5.69 -4.08 -9.64
CA TYR A 169 -7.10 -4.43 -9.83
C TYR A 169 -7.70 -3.93 -11.13
N ASN A 170 -7.09 -2.93 -11.78
CA ASN A 170 -7.63 -2.43 -13.04
C ASN A 170 -7.56 -3.49 -14.15
N ASN A 171 -8.66 -3.70 -14.86
CA ASN A 171 -8.76 -4.64 -15.99
C ASN A 171 -8.31 -6.08 -15.67
N LEU A 172 -8.65 -6.61 -14.49
CA LEU A 172 -8.35 -8.01 -14.13
C LEU A 172 -9.14 -9.03 -14.96
N HIS A 173 -10.34 -8.70 -15.38
CA HIS A 173 -11.21 -9.56 -16.16
C HIS A 173 -12.19 -8.72 -16.97
N GLN A 174 -12.58 -9.18 -18.19
CA GLN A 174 -13.48 -8.43 -19.07
C GLN A 174 -14.82 -8.07 -18.41
N LYS A 175 -15.32 -8.95 -17.53
CA LYS A 175 -16.57 -8.77 -16.77
C LYS A 175 -16.37 -8.12 -15.41
N LEU A 176 -15.18 -7.68 -15.03
CA LEU A 176 -14.94 -6.91 -13.82
C LEU A 176 -14.62 -5.46 -14.16
N TYR A 177 -15.14 -4.56 -13.35
CA TYR A 177 -14.89 -3.13 -13.44
C TYR A 177 -14.34 -2.64 -12.10
N TRP A 178 -13.08 -2.22 -12.11
CA TRP A 178 -12.46 -1.48 -11.02
C TRP A 178 -12.58 0.02 -11.30
N HIS A 179 -12.98 0.78 -10.30
CA HIS A 179 -13.10 2.23 -10.41
C HIS A 179 -12.72 2.88 -9.09
N ARG A 180 -11.87 3.90 -9.18
CA ARG A 180 -11.51 4.80 -8.11
C ARG A 180 -11.08 6.13 -8.73
N THR A 181 -11.71 7.22 -8.32
CA THR A 181 -11.39 8.57 -8.82
C THR A 181 -10.77 9.45 -7.76
N LYS A 182 -10.99 9.12 -6.47
CA LYS A 182 -10.52 9.91 -5.32
C LYS A 182 -9.61 9.07 -4.44
N THR A 183 -8.57 9.70 -3.88
CA THR A 183 -7.74 9.09 -2.86
C THR A 183 -7.26 10.10 -1.82
N LEU A 184 -7.34 9.74 -0.54
CA LEU A 184 -6.76 10.52 0.57
C LEU A 184 -5.28 10.86 0.31
N GLY A 185 -4.52 9.91 -0.26
CA GLY A 185 -3.11 10.10 -0.57
C GLY A 185 -2.82 11.13 -1.67
N ARG A 186 -3.83 11.62 -2.40
CA ARG A 186 -3.73 12.69 -3.39
C ARG A 186 -4.40 13.99 -2.94
N GLY A 187 -4.86 14.04 -1.68
CA GLY A 187 -5.49 15.21 -1.09
C GLY A 187 -7.01 15.25 -1.21
N ASP A 188 -7.66 14.19 -1.69
CA ASP A 188 -9.11 14.09 -1.65
C ASP A 188 -9.61 13.83 -0.22
N ASN A 189 -10.88 14.04 0.04
CA ASN A 189 -11.52 13.84 1.34
C ASN A 189 -11.85 12.37 1.66
N LEU A 190 -11.74 11.48 0.67
CA LEU A 190 -11.99 10.04 0.80
C LEU A 190 -11.32 9.25 -0.34
N CYS A 191 -11.32 7.90 -0.22
CA CYS A 191 -11.02 7.00 -1.35
C CYS A 191 -12.31 6.30 -1.77
N ASP A 192 -12.76 6.53 -3.01
CA ASP A 192 -14.02 6.02 -3.56
C ASP A 192 -13.86 4.66 -4.27
N PHE A 193 -13.58 3.63 -3.49
CA PHE A 193 -13.37 2.29 -4.05
C PHE A 193 -14.63 1.67 -4.62
N CYS A 194 -14.57 1.17 -5.84
CA CYS A 194 -15.65 0.43 -6.46
C CYS A 194 -15.11 -0.74 -7.29
N LEU A 195 -15.62 -1.93 -7.02
CA LEU A 195 -15.43 -3.10 -7.86
C LEU A 195 -16.80 -3.74 -8.14
N LYS A 196 -17.14 -3.89 -9.41
CA LYS A 196 -18.41 -4.45 -9.81
C LYS A 196 -18.30 -5.40 -11.01
N ILE A 197 -19.26 -6.31 -11.11
CA ILE A 197 -19.46 -7.15 -12.29
C ILE A 197 -20.19 -6.30 -13.33
N LYS A 198 -19.64 -6.26 -14.55
CA LYS A 198 -20.32 -5.65 -15.71
C LYS A 198 -21.50 -6.51 -16.12
N GLU A 199 -22.59 -5.88 -16.50
CA GLU A 199 -23.75 -6.52 -17.12
C GLU A 199 -23.42 -6.96 -18.54
#